data_c2372057d8bacf03c82aaa0e7252d97e
#
_entry.id   c2372057d8bacf03c82aaa0e7252d97e
#
_cell.length_a   1.000
_cell.length_b   1.000
_cell.length_c   1.000
_cell.angle_alpha   90.00
_cell.angle_beta   90.00
_cell.angle_gamma   90.00
#
_symmetry.space_group_name_H-M   'P 1'
#
loop_
_entity.id
_entity.type
_entity.pdbx_description
1 polymer ?
#
loop_
_entity_poly.entity_id
_entity_poly.type
_entity_poly.pdbx_seq_one_letter_code
_entity_poly.pdbx_strand_id
1 'polypeptide(L)'
;QPMRKMEAGELEWYDKMELKHGYEQLGVRAVPHAVARYGAYIAPGAILMPSYVNIGAYVDTGTMVDTWATVGSCAQIGRHVHLSGGVGIGGVLEPVQAAPVIIEDNCFIGSRSIVVEGAHVCREAVLGSNTVITGSTHIIDVTGPEPVTYKGYVPPRSVVVPGSYRKQFPAGEYSITCALIIGQRK
;
A
#
# COMPACT_ATOMS: atom_id res chain seq x y z
N GLN A 1 -5.12 -27.03 -6.17
CA GLN A 1 -6.02 -27.52 -5.12
C GLN A 1 -7.47 -27.36 -5.58
N PRO A 2 -8.38 -28.26 -5.19
CA PRO A 2 -9.81 -28.08 -5.47
C PRO A 2 -10.39 -26.92 -4.67
N MET A 3 -11.48 -26.35 -5.18
CA MET A 3 -12.28 -25.38 -4.42
C MET A 3 -12.91 -26.07 -3.20
N ARG A 4 -12.98 -25.36 -2.10
CA ARG A 4 -13.61 -25.83 -0.86
C ARG A 4 -14.45 -24.73 -0.21
N LYS A 5 -15.49 -25.17 0.46
CA LYS A 5 -16.33 -24.31 1.28
C LYS A 5 -15.66 -24.08 2.64
N MET A 6 -15.72 -22.86 3.11
CA MET A 6 -15.30 -22.46 4.46
C MET A 6 -16.44 -21.67 5.09
N GLU A 7 -16.72 -21.92 6.36
CA GLU A 7 -17.85 -21.31 7.08
C GLU A 7 -17.40 -20.79 8.46
N ALA A 8 -17.96 -19.67 8.86
CA ALA A 8 -17.82 -19.13 10.22
C ALA A 8 -19.10 -18.38 10.60
N GLY A 9 -19.97 -19.01 11.38
CA GLY A 9 -21.30 -18.48 11.69
C GLY A 9 -22.14 -18.34 10.42
N GLU A 10 -22.59 -17.12 10.14
CA GLU A 10 -23.36 -16.80 8.94
C GLU A 10 -22.49 -16.46 7.72
N LEU A 11 -21.15 -16.40 7.88
CA LEU A 11 -20.22 -16.11 6.80
C LEU A 11 -19.80 -17.37 6.07
N GLU A 12 -19.76 -17.31 4.76
CA GLU A 12 -19.37 -18.39 3.89
C GLU A 12 -18.38 -17.93 2.82
N TRP A 13 -17.38 -18.75 2.53
CA TRP A 13 -16.43 -18.55 1.44
C TRP A 13 -16.28 -19.82 0.62
N TYR A 14 -15.93 -19.66 -0.65
CA TYR A 14 -15.66 -20.78 -1.57
C TYR A 14 -14.37 -20.46 -2.35
N ASP A 15 -13.24 -20.99 -1.89
CA ASP A 15 -11.93 -20.71 -2.47
C ASP A 15 -11.02 -21.96 -2.42
N LYS A 16 -9.93 -21.89 -3.16
CA LYS A 16 -8.87 -22.90 -3.15
C LYS A 16 -7.98 -22.80 -1.91
N MET A 17 -7.92 -21.65 -1.28
CA MET A 17 -6.95 -21.31 -0.23
C MET A 17 -7.67 -20.90 1.05
N GLU A 18 -7.12 -21.38 2.15
CA GLU A 18 -7.59 -21.00 3.50
C GLU A 18 -7.26 -19.55 3.84
N LEU A 19 -7.98 -19.04 4.81
CA LEU A 19 -7.61 -17.84 5.51
C LEU A 19 -6.53 -18.15 6.55
N LYS A 20 -5.78 -17.13 6.95
CA LYS A 20 -4.83 -17.21 8.05
C LYS A 20 -5.58 -17.31 9.38
N HIS A 21 -5.10 -18.16 10.24
CA HIS A 21 -5.62 -18.40 11.59
C HIS A 21 -4.50 -18.29 12.63
N GLY A 22 -4.86 -18.39 13.92
CA GLY A 22 -3.89 -18.45 15.01
C GLY A 22 -3.22 -17.11 15.30
N TYR A 23 -3.93 -16.01 15.16
CA TYR A 23 -3.40 -14.65 15.38
C TYR A 23 -2.84 -14.45 16.79
N GLU A 24 -3.42 -15.10 17.80
CA GLU A 24 -2.92 -15.08 19.19
C GLU A 24 -1.51 -15.66 19.27
N GLN A 25 -1.30 -16.88 18.71
CA GLN A 25 -0.01 -17.54 18.69
C GLN A 25 1.02 -16.80 17.82
N LEU A 26 0.56 -16.09 16.80
CA LEU A 26 1.40 -15.23 15.98
C LEU A 26 1.74 -13.89 16.64
N GLY A 27 1.11 -13.55 17.77
CA GLY A 27 1.31 -12.25 18.40
C GLY A 27 0.77 -11.07 17.57
N VAL A 28 -0.26 -11.31 16.76
CA VAL A 28 -0.90 -10.34 15.87
C VAL A 28 -2.25 -9.93 16.43
N ARG A 29 -2.51 -8.63 16.51
CA ARG A 29 -3.85 -8.13 16.82
C ARG A 29 -4.68 -8.07 15.55
N ALA A 30 -5.64 -8.96 15.40
CA ALA A 30 -6.60 -8.96 14.30
C ALA A 30 -7.99 -8.60 14.83
N VAL A 31 -8.54 -7.49 14.37
CA VAL A 31 -9.89 -7.02 14.72
C VAL A 31 -10.92 -7.83 13.91
N PRO A 32 -12.13 -8.11 14.43
CA PRO A 32 -13.17 -8.79 13.66
C PRO A 32 -13.34 -8.19 12.25
N HIS A 33 -13.52 -9.05 11.24
CA HIS A 33 -13.53 -8.74 9.82
C HIS A 33 -12.17 -8.42 9.18
N ALA A 34 -11.06 -8.45 9.94
CA ALA A 34 -9.75 -8.49 9.31
C ALA A 34 -9.55 -9.85 8.60
N VAL A 35 -9.10 -9.82 7.35
CA VAL A 35 -8.86 -11.02 6.54
C VAL A 35 -7.43 -11.02 6.03
N ALA A 36 -6.68 -12.07 6.32
CA ALA A 36 -5.42 -12.37 5.66
C ALA A 36 -5.50 -13.76 5.03
N ARG A 37 -5.04 -13.91 3.80
CA ARG A 37 -4.96 -15.23 3.14
C ARG A 37 -3.80 -16.04 3.74
N TYR A 38 -3.91 -17.36 3.76
CA TYR A 38 -2.94 -18.25 4.40
C TYR A 38 -1.48 -17.98 4.02
N GLY A 39 -1.22 -17.69 2.75
CA GLY A 39 0.12 -17.43 2.23
C GLY A 39 0.69 -16.03 2.51
N ALA A 40 -0.02 -15.17 3.25
CA ALA A 40 0.53 -13.89 3.71
C ALA A 40 1.41 -14.10 4.95
N TYR A 41 2.49 -13.33 5.07
CA TYR A 41 3.27 -13.23 6.30
C TYR A 41 2.87 -11.98 7.08
N ILE A 42 2.48 -12.15 8.34
CA ILE A 42 2.15 -11.06 9.26
C ILE A 42 3.05 -11.23 10.49
N ALA A 43 3.92 -10.26 10.73
CA ALA A 43 4.86 -10.31 11.84
C ALA A 43 4.20 -10.11 13.20
N PRO A 44 4.78 -10.65 14.29
CA PRO A 44 4.35 -10.34 15.64
C PRO A 44 4.33 -8.82 15.90
N GLY A 45 3.32 -8.34 16.62
CA GLY A 45 3.13 -6.92 16.91
C GLY A 45 2.46 -6.12 15.80
N ALA A 46 2.18 -6.72 14.64
CA ALA A 46 1.35 -6.08 13.61
C ALA A 46 -0.12 -6.00 14.03
N ILE A 47 -0.82 -5.01 13.51
CA ILE A 47 -2.24 -4.75 13.80
C ILE A 47 -3.01 -4.76 12.49
N LEU A 48 -4.00 -5.64 12.40
CA LEU A 48 -4.96 -5.69 11.30
C LEU A 48 -6.32 -5.19 11.82
N MET A 49 -6.69 -3.98 11.41
CA MET A 49 -8.08 -3.52 11.51
C MET A 49 -8.91 -4.27 10.46
N PRO A 50 -10.24 -4.08 10.36
CA PRO A 50 -11.02 -4.68 9.28
C PRO A 50 -10.42 -4.34 7.92
N SER A 51 -9.63 -5.24 7.37
CA SER A 51 -8.72 -5.01 6.25
C SER A 51 -8.47 -6.31 5.50
N TYR A 52 -7.79 -6.25 4.36
CA TYR A 52 -7.48 -7.43 3.56
C TYR A 52 -5.99 -7.51 3.24
N VAL A 53 -5.39 -8.67 3.50
CA VAL A 53 -3.99 -8.96 3.15
C VAL A 53 -3.95 -10.19 2.25
N ASN A 54 -3.46 -10.00 1.01
CA ASN A 54 -3.45 -11.05 0.00
C ASN A 54 -2.25 -11.99 0.13
N ILE A 55 -2.30 -13.09 -0.61
CA ILE A 55 -1.26 -14.12 -0.68
C ILE A 55 0.12 -13.54 -1.03
N GLY A 56 1.16 -14.04 -0.38
CA GLY A 56 2.54 -13.64 -0.62
C GLY A 56 2.90 -12.26 -0.07
N ALA A 57 1.92 -11.50 0.43
CA ALA A 57 2.21 -10.22 1.07
C ALA A 57 3.02 -10.41 2.36
N TYR A 58 3.88 -9.45 2.63
CA TYR A 58 4.69 -9.37 3.84
C TYR A 58 4.32 -8.09 4.61
N VAL A 59 3.92 -8.23 5.87
CA VAL A 59 3.60 -7.12 6.77
C VAL A 59 4.48 -7.26 8.01
N ASP A 60 5.39 -6.32 8.21
CA ASP A 60 6.37 -6.39 9.29
C ASP A 60 5.84 -5.85 10.63
N THR A 61 6.65 -6.02 11.68
CA THR A 61 6.31 -5.72 13.07
C THR A 61 5.92 -4.25 13.29
N GLY A 62 4.98 -4.02 14.20
CA GLY A 62 4.50 -2.68 14.56
C GLY A 62 3.71 -1.95 13.46
N THR A 63 3.51 -2.60 12.31
CA THR A 63 2.74 -2.03 11.20
C THR A 63 1.25 -2.18 11.44
N MET A 64 0.49 -1.12 11.16
CA MET A 64 -0.96 -1.12 11.16
C MET A 64 -1.51 -1.12 9.74
N VAL A 65 -2.32 -2.12 9.43
CA VAL A 65 -3.20 -2.13 8.25
C VAL A 65 -4.58 -1.69 8.73
N ASP A 66 -4.90 -0.42 8.49
CA ASP A 66 -6.09 0.22 9.05
C ASP A 66 -7.36 -0.15 8.27
N THR A 67 -8.50 0.38 8.72
CA THR A 67 -9.84 0.02 8.29
C THR A 67 -10.02 0.15 6.77
N TRP A 68 -10.45 -0.94 6.15
CA TRP A 68 -10.65 -1.07 4.69
C TRP A 68 -9.39 -0.85 3.85
N ALA A 69 -8.21 -0.84 4.44
CA ALA A 69 -6.97 -0.91 3.68
C ALA A 69 -6.76 -2.31 3.09
N THR A 70 -6.08 -2.36 1.96
CA THR A 70 -5.74 -3.61 1.28
C THR A 70 -4.25 -3.69 1.02
N VAL A 71 -3.65 -4.85 1.27
CA VAL A 71 -2.28 -5.18 0.91
C VAL A 71 -2.33 -6.24 -0.19
N GLY A 72 -1.96 -5.85 -1.39
CA GLY A 72 -2.01 -6.71 -2.58
C GLY A 72 -1.01 -7.86 -2.52
N SER A 73 -1.19 -8.81 -3.44
CA SER A 73 -0.34 -10.00 -3.53
C SER A 73 1.15 -9.63 -3.64
N CYS A 74 1.97 -10.28 -2.82
CA CYS A 74 3.43 -10.13 -2.76
C CYS A 74 3.93 -8.73 -2.36
N ALA A 75 3.07 -7.77 -2.02
CA ALA A 75 3.50 -6.47 -1.55
C ALA A 75 4.33 -6.58 -0.26
N GLN A 76 5.35 -5.74 -0.12
CA GLN A 76 6.31 -5.77 0.98
C GLN A 76 6.15 -4.52 1.83
N ILE A 77 5.62 -4.68 3.04
CA ILE A 77 5.37 -3.56 3.98
C ILE A 77 6.35 -3.70 5.15
N GLY A 78 7.19 -2.70 5.32
CA GLY A 78 8.22 -2.64 6.36
C GLY A 78 7.66 -2.44 7.77
N ARG A 79 8.55 -2.15 8.71
CA ARG A 79 8.25 -1.99 10.14
C ARG A 79 7.62 -0.64 10.44
N HIS A 80 6.72 -0.62 11.43
CA HIS A 80 6.13 0.62 11.94
C HIS A 80 5.51 1.49 10.84
N VAL A 81 5.00 0.86 9.80
CA VAL A 81 4.26 1.53 8.73
C VAL A 81 2.81 1.72 9.18
N HIS A 82 2.23 2.85 8.86
CA HIS A 82 0.80 3.08 9.00
C HIS A 82 0.16 3.16 7.61
N LEU A 83 -0.61 2.12 7.25
CA LEU A 83 -1.50 2.16 6.10
C LEU A 83 -2.86 2.64 6.59
N SER A 84 -3.18 3.92 6.36
CA SER A 84 -4.41 4.55 6.86
C SER A 84 -5.67 3.98 6.18
N GLY A 85 -6.83 4.35 6.68
CA GLY A 85 -8.11 3.84 6.21
C GLY A 85 -8.29 3.95 4.70
N GLY A 86 -8.68 2.83 4.08
CA GLY A 86 -8.94 2.75 2.65
C GLY A 86 -7.71 2.83 1.74
N VAL A 87 -6.49 2.71 2.27
CA VAL A 87 -5.26 2.63 1.46
C VAL A 87 -5.31 1.38 0.58
N GLY A 88 -4.95 1.52 -0.69
CA GLY A 88 -4.82 0.43 -1.64
C GLY A 88 -3.36 0.19 -2.04
N ILE A 89 -2.77 -0.90 -1.57
CA ILE A 89 -1.46 -1.36 -2.02
C ILE A 89 -1.67 -2.44 -3.08
N GLY A 90 -1.13 -2.22 -4.28
CA GLY A 90 -1.29 -3.12 -5.41
C GLY A 90 -0.53 -4.42 -5.28
N GLY A 91 -1.03 -5.45 -5.97
CA GLY A 91 -0.40 -6.75 -6.06
C GLY A 91 0.33 -6.97 -7.38
N VAL A 92 0.88 -8.18 -7.56
CA VAL A 92 1.65 -8.58 -8.74
C VAL A 92 0.91 -9.55 -9.66
N LEU A 93 -0.28 -10.01 -9.30
CA LEU A 93 -0.95 -11.12 -10.00
C LEU A 93 -1.88 -10.66 -11.12
N GLU A 94 -2.54 -9.52 -10.97
CA GLU A 94 -3.57 -9.10 -11.93
C GLU A 94 -3.58 -7.57 -12.10
N PRO A 95 -3.05 -7.04 -13.18
CA PRO A 95 -2.21 -7.72 -14.18
C PRO A 95 -0.84 -8.17 -13.60
N VAL A 96 -0.21 -9.14 -14.25
CA VAL A 96 1.11 -9.62 -13.79
C VAL A 96 2.13 -8.48 -13.80
N GLN A 97 2.78 -8.28 -12.66
CA GLN A 97 3.83 -7.27 -12.47
C GLN A 97 5.19 -7.94 -12.25
N ALA A 98 6.26 -7.31 -12.76
CA ALA A 98 7.63 -7.82 -12.62
C ALA A 98 8.21 -7.60 -11.21
N ALA A 99 7.72 -6.60 -10.48
CA ALA A 99 8.19 -6.24 -9.16
C ALA A 99 7.02 -5.99 -8.20
N PRO A 100 7.15 -6.36 -6.91
CA PRO A 100 6.17 -6.02 -5.90
C PRO A 100 6.20 -4.53 -5.56
N VAL A 101 5.10 -4.03 -5.02
CA VAL A 101 5.11 -2.75 -4.31
C VAL A 101 5.91 -2.90 -3.03
N ILE A 102 6.77 -1.93 -2.75
CA ILE A 102 7.58 -1.87 -1.54
C ILE A 102 7.27 -0.59 -0.78
N ILE A 103 6.89 -0.73 0.48
CA ILE A 103 6.77 0.38 1.45
C ILE A 103 7.80 0.11 2.53
N GLU A 104 8.84 0.92 2.62
CA GLU A 104 9.89 0.75 3.62
C GLU A 104 9.45 1.20 5.02
N ASP A 105 10.35 1.02 5.99
CA ASP A 105 10.09 1.24 7.42
C ASP A 105 9.65 2.68 7.74
N ASN A 106 8.81 2.81 8.77
CA ASN A 106 8.35 4.07 9.34
C ASN A 106 7.59 5.00 8.38
N CYS A 107 7.09 4.48 7.26
CA CYS A 107 6.25 5.25 6.34
C CYS A 107 4.86 5.50 6.93
N PHE A 108 4.29 6.64 6.58
CA PHE A 108 2.88 6.96 6.81
C PHE A 108 2.18 7.13 5.47
N ILE A 109 1.22 6.27 5.19
CA ILE A 109 0.43 6.31 3.95
C ILE A 109 -0.97 6.83 4.29
N GLY A 110 -1.26 8.05 3.88
CA GLY A 110 -2.51 8.75 4.18
C GLY A 110 -3.74 8.06 3.60
N SER A 111 -4.89 8.27 4.22
CA SER A 111 -6.15 7.61 3.87
C SER A 111 -6.48 7.70 2.38
N ARG A 112 -6.97 6.58 1.82
CA ARG A 112 -7.36 6.44 0.41
C ARG A 112 -6.24 6.69 -0.60
N SER A 113 -4.98 6.68 -0.17
CA SER A 113 -3.84 6.67 -1.10
C SER A 113 -3.72 5.31 -1.78
N ILE A 114 -3.21 5.34 -3.01
CA ILE A 114 -3.01 4.15 -3.85
C ILE A 114 -1.53 4.07 -4.20
N VAL A 115 -0.91 2.91 -3.99
CA VAL A 115 0.47 2.62 -4.40
C VAL A 115 0.47 1.29 -5.16
N VAL A 116 0.74 1.33 -6.45
CA VAL A 116 0.58 0.18 -7.35
C VAL A 116 1.73 0.07 -8.36
N GLU A 117 1.68 -0.95 -9.22
CA GLU A 117 2.62 -1.14 -10.34
C GLU A 117 4.09 -1.22 -9.91
N GLY A 118 4.37 -1.92 -8.80
CA GLY A 118 5.73 -2.10 -8.33
C GLY A 118 6.43 -0.83 -7.82
N ALA A 119 5.65 0.21 -7.50
CA ALA A 119 6.22 1.45 -6.97
C ALA A 119 6.89 1.22 -5.61
N HIS A 120 7.94 2.00 -5.34
CA HIS A 120 8.76 1.91 -4.16
C HIS A 120 8.68 3.21 -3.34
N VAL A 121 8.18 3.12 -2.12
CA VAL A 121 8.12 4.23 -1.16
C VAL A 121 9.19 4.00 -0.10
N CYS A 122 10.21 4.86 -0.08
CA CYS A 122 11.35 4.70 0.82
C CYS A 122 11.03 5.11 2.26
N ARG A 123 11.90 4.66 3.16
CA ARG A 123 11.75 4.81 4.61
C ARG A 123 11.36 6.23 5.05
N GLU A 124 10.54 6.29 6.07
CA GLU A 124 10.09 7.53 6.71
C GLU A 124 9.29 8.49 5.80
N ALA A 125 8.97 8.11 4.56
CA ALA A 125 8.15 8.93 3.70
C ALA A 125 6.72 9.05 4.22
N VAL A 126 6.10 10.18 3.94
CA VAL A 126 4.70 10.49 4.27
C VAL A 126 3.96 10.77 2.98
N LEU A 127 2.95 9.97 2.67
CA LEU A 127 1.98 10.28 1.62
C LEU A 127 0.74 10.92 2.26
N GLY A 128 0.42 12.13 1.84
CA GLY A 128 -0.85 12.76 2.19
C GLY A 128 -2.04 11.96 1.64
N SER A 129 -3.22 12.15 2.22
CA SER A 129 -4.44 11.46 1.77
C SER A 129 -4.72 11.65 0.28
N ASN A 130 -5.29 10.63 -0.36
CA ASN A 130 -5.60 10.61 -1.80
C ASN A 130 -4.38 10.74 -2.73
N THR A 131 -3.18 10.46 -2.27
CA THR A 131 -1.99 10.42 -3.14
C THR A 131 -2.00 9.12 -3.95
N VAL A 132 -1.83 9.22 -5.26
CA VAL A 132 -1.76 8.06 -6.17
C VAL A 132 -0.35 7.93 -6.74
N ILE A 133 0.30 6.81 -6.46
CA ILE A 133 1.64 6.46 -6.96
C ILE A 133 1.54 5.18 -7.78
N THR A 134 1.80 5.31 -9.07
CA THR A 134 1.95 4.19 -10.01
C THR A 134 3.39 4.14 -10.50
N GLY A 135 3.75 3.13 -11.27
CA GLY A 135 5.07 3.07 -11.93
C GLY A 135 5.35 4.25 -12.87
N SER A 136 4.33 4.94 -13.35
CA SER A 136 4.43 6.07 -14.30
C SER A 136 4.06 7.43 -13.70
N THR A 137 3.51 7.50 -12.51
CA THR A 137 3.16 8.76 -11.85
C THR A 137 4.40 9.66 -11.74
N HIS A 138 4.29 10.90 -12.21
CA HIS A 138 5.31 11.91 -11.98
C HIS A 138 5.28 12.32 -10.50
N ILE A 139 6.40 12.13 -9.82
CA ILE A 139 6.61 12.55 -8.43
C ILE A 139 7.60 13.70 -8.48
N ILE A 140 7.12 14.92 -8.33
CA ILE A 140 7.87 16.15 -8.60
C ILE A 140 8.29 16.77 -7.26
N ASP A 141 9.58 16.82 -7.03
CA ASP A 141 10.16 17.54 -5.89
C ASP A 141 10.24 19.03 -6.24
N VAL A 142 9.47 19.83 -5.49
CA VAL A 142 9.38 21.28 -5.65
C VAL A 142 10.03 22.03 -4.49
N THR A 143 10.86 21.37 -3.69
CA THR A 143 11.51 21.98 -2.51
C THR A 143 12.77 22.75 -2.87
N GLY A 144 13.37 22.49 -4.03
CA GLY A 144 14.56 23.16 -4.54
C GLY A 144 14.25 24.30 -5.53
N PRO A 145 15.28 24.99 -6.02
CA PRO A 145 15.13 26.05 -7.02
C PRO A 145 14.64 25.55 -8.38
N GLU A 146 14.90 24.29 -8.70
CA GLU A 146 14.45 23.63 -9.91
C GLU A 146 13.74 22.33 -9.57
N PRO A 147 12.68 21.96 -10.31
CA PRO A 147 11.94 20.74 -10.03
C PRO A 147 12.76 19.49 -10.40
N VAL A 148 12.71 18.48 -9.52
CA VAL A 148 13.28 17.15 -9.78
C VAL A 148 12.14 16.14 -9.90
N THR A 149 12.10 15.37 -10.97
CA THR A 149 11.01 14.40 -11.22
C THR A 149 11.49 12.96 -11.07
N TYR A 150 10.79 12.20 -10.25
CA TYR A 150 10.92 10.75 -10.08
C TYR A 150 9.72 10.04 -10.71
N LYS A 151 9.86 8.74 -10.98
CA LYS A 151 8.77 7.85 -11.40
C LYS A 151 8.86 6.53 -10.66
N GLY A 152 7.74 6.06 -10.13
CA GLY A 152 7.66 4.78 -9.41
C GLY A 152 8.53 4.71 -8.15
N TYR A 153 9.09 5.84 -7.69
CA TYR A 153 10.03 5.90 -6.58
C TYR A 153 9.82 7.18 -5.76
N VAL A 154 9.52 7.03 -4.48
CA VAL A 154 9.41 8.13 -3.51
C VAL A 154 10.66 8.14 -2.64
N PRO A 155 11.49 9.20 -2.69
CA PRO A 155 12.70 9.29 -1.88
C PRO A 155 12.44 9.21 -0.37
N PRO A 156 13.47 8.82 0.42
CA PRO A 156 13.31 8.75 1.88
C PRO A 156 12.88 10.08 2.50
N ARG A 157 12.08 10.00 3.57
CA ARG A 157 11.61 11.15 4.38
C ARG A 157 10.77 12.19 3.62
N SER A 158 10.46 11.95 2.35
CA SER A 158 9.65 12.88 1.55
C SER A 158 8.25 13.06 2.11
N VAL A 159 7.77 14.28 2.16
CA VAL A 159 6.35 14.61 2.41
C VAL A 159 5.70 14.87 1.08
N VAL A 160 4.79 13.98 0.69
CA VAL A 160 4.19 13.92 -0.63
C VAL A 160 2.70 14.21 -0.57
N VAL A 161 2.21 15.05 -1.45
CA VAL A 161 0.78 15.38 -1.56
C VAL A 161 0.29 15.26 -2.99
N PRO A 162 -1.02 15.10 -3.23
CA PRO A 162 -1.59 15.16 -4.57
C PRO A 162 -1.31 16.52 -5.23
N GLY A 163 -1.01 16.49 -6.53
CA GLY A 163 -0.77 17.70 -7.32
C GLY A 163 -1.17 17.53 -8.77
N SER A 164 -0.89 18.54 -9.57
CA SER A 164 -1.05 18.49 -11.00
C SER A 164 0.03 19.31 -11.70
N TYR A 165 0.31 18.97 -12.96
CA TYR A 165 1.16 19.76 -13.83
C TYR A 165 0.46 19.94 -15.19
N ARG A 166 0.79 21.02 -15.89
CA ARG A 166 0.22 21.32 -17.21
C ARG A 166 0.91 20.53 -18.29
N LYS A 167 0.13 20.04 -19.24
CA LYS A 167 0.65 19.33 -20.43
C LYS A 167 -0.11 19.74 -21.67
N GLN A 168 0.64 20.04 -22.72
CA GLN A 168 0.08 20.36 -24.03
C GLN A 168 -0.29 19.07 -24.78
N PHE A 169 -1.49 19.04 -25.33
CA PHE A 169 -2.02 17.99 -26.20
C PHE A 169 -2.51 18.62 -27.52
N PRO A 170 -2.78 17.83 -28.56
CA PRO A 170 -3.35 18.35 -29.80
C PRO A 170 -4.68 19.10 -29.62
N ALA A 171 -5.49 18.69 -28.63
CA ALA A 171 -6.78 19.31 -28.31
C ALA A 171 -6.69 20.51 -27.34
N GLY A 172 -5.48 20.91 -26.90
CA GLY A 172 -5.29 22.02 -25.98
C GLY A 172 -4.43 21.67 -24.76
N GLU A 173 -4.29 22.62 -23.84
CA GLU A 173 -3.57 22.43 -22.59
C GLU A 173 -4.49 21.88 -21.50
N TYR A 174 -4.03 20.84 -20.81
CA TYR A 174 -4.76 20.18 -19.72
C TYR A 174 -3.85 19.94 -18.52
N SER A 175 -4.45 19.92 -17.31
CA SER A 175 -3.74 19.52 -16.10
C SER A 175 -3.76 18.00 -15.95
N ILE A 176 -2.58 17.42 -15.75
CA ILE A 176 -2.41 15.99 -15.49
C ILE A 176 -2.08 15.81 -14.00
N THR A 177 -2.66 14.82 -13.38
CA THR A 177 -2.38 14.50 -11.97
C THR A 177 -0.94 14.05 -11.78
N CYS A 178 -0.35 14.47 -10.65
CA CYS A 178 0.98 14.05 -10.21
C CYS A 178 1.02 13.98 -8.68
N ALA A 179 2.15 13.62 -8.14
CA ALA A 179 2.46 13.75 -6.73
C ALA A 179 3.53 14.84 -6.55
N LEU A 180 3.41 15.68 -5.53
CA LEU A 180 4.37 16.73 -5.24
C LEU A 180 5.10 16.42 -3.93
N ILE A 181 6.43 16.41 -3.95
CA ILE A 181 7.23 16.42 -2.73
C ILE A 181 7.35 17.90 -2.30
N ILE A 182 6.76 18.21 -1.15
CA ILE A 182 6.65 19.58 -0.62
C ILE A 182 7.56 19.84 0.59
N GLY A 183 8.31 18.85 1.02
CA GLY A 183 9.20 18.93 2.15
C GLY A 183 9.74 17.59 2.61
N GLN A 184 10.42 17.62 3.74
CA GLN A 184 11.00 16.44 4.38
C GLN A 184 10.40 16.27 5.79
N ARG A 185 10.16 15.04 6.19
CA ARG A 185 9.78 14.69 7.57
C ARG A 185 10.91 15.10 8.53
N LYS A 186 10.55 15.86 9.57
CA LYS A 186 11.45 16.27 10.64
C LYS A 186 11.67 15.15 11.65
#